data_0ab5dd13ec36844f15eda4e2c12b3800
#
_entry.id   0ab5dd13ec36844f15eda4e2c12b3800
#
_cell.length_a   1.000
_cell.length_b   1.000
_cell.length_c   1.000
_cell.angle_alpha   90.00
_cell.angle_beta   90.00
_cell.angle_gamma   90.00
#
_symmetry.space_group_name_H-M   'P 1'
#
loop_
_entity.id
_entity.type
_entity.pdbx_description
1 polymer ?
#
loop_
_entity_poly.entity_id
_entity_poly.type
_entity_poly.pdbx_seq_one_letter_code
_entity_poly.pdbx_strand_id
1 'polypeptide(L)'
;MKIIHTSDWHLGQNFFEYDRKEDHESMIMQLAELIKAEEPDALIIAGDVYDIAAPNTSVQKGFAEHIVRLRDACPGMTIVCISGNHDSASRHEIHQTPWEALNVHMKGKVETETLAENIIPIKDKGWIVAVPYTNERFLNENFYSSLEKAVKEVTGEKLPIIYAGHAAIKGGDYTGHQMQNDRFIGGIECTGIDEIGQVYDYIALGHIHKAQTFDNGRARYCGSPLPVSFDEVRRGYEHGFTVVEIDSHGCTPAIRTVDVDCPHPLVNIPSEGFAQWSDAMKELKNFPPEIDAYIRLNILLKGNELLPYDKEIQVQNALKGKKARHATTNPTREVLDNPDTGATSRQSLTMEELQTIDPKSILKSHAAAIGQPFTEEFDEMFDIVFKIVKEADHEN
;
A
#
# COMPACT_ATOMS: atom_id res chain seq x y z
N MET A 1 -0.53 -16.39 -22.36
CA MET A 1 -0.17 -14.99 -22.04
C MET A 1 0.70 -15.00 -20.79
N LYS A 2 1.88 -14.38 -20.84
CA LYS A 2 2.77 -14.21 -19.68
C LYS A 2 2.84 -12.75 -19.31
N ILE A 3 2.65 -12.44 -18.05
CA ILE A 3 2.76 -11.06 -17.54
C ILE A 3 3.67 -10.98 -16.30
N ILE A 4 4.22 -9.79 -16.08
CA ILE A 4 4.79 -9.42 -14.79
C ILE A 4 3.85 -8.39 -14.16
N HIS A 5 3.49 -8.63 -12.89
CA HIS A 5 2.61 -7.78 -12.10
C HIS A 5 3.39 -7.19 -10.92
N THR A 6 3.39 -5.88 -10.81
CA THR A 6 3.98 -5.09 -9.72
C THR A 6 3.09 -3.90 -9.38
N SER A 7 3.26 -3.31 -8.20
CA SER A 7 2.53 -2.12 -7.73
C SER A 7 3.29 -1.44 -6.58
N ASP A 8 2.78 -0.34 -6.10
CA ASP A 8 3.19 0.30 -4.83
C ASP A 8 4.71 0.56 -4.78
N TRP A 9 5.23 1.22 -5.83
CA TRP A 9 6.66 1.55 -5.94
C TRP A 9 7.08 2.69 -5.02
N HIS A 10 6.17 3.64 -4.75
CA HIS A 10 6.39 4.82 -3.92
C HIS A 10 7.68 5.58 -4.27
N LEU A 11 7.90 5.82 -5.58
CA LEU A 11 9.07 6.54 -6.05
C LEU A 11 9.15 7.94 -5.44
N GLY A 12 10.33 8.29 -4.97
CA GLY A 12 10.57 9.56 -4.30
C GLY A 12 10.21 9.56 -2.82
N GLN A 13 9.96 8.39 -2.23
CA GLN A 13 9.77 8.27 -0.79
C GLN A 13 10.96 8.86 -0.04
N ASN A 14 10.65 9.76 0.90
CA ASN A 14 11.61 10.26 1.88
C ASN A 14 11.42 9.49 3.20
N PHE A 15 12.28 8.52 3.44
CA PHE A 15 12.17 7.61 4.57
C PHE A 15 12.95 8.14 5.78
N PHE A 16 12.25 8.79 6.72
CA PHE A 16 12.89 9.41 7.91
C PHE A 16 14.11 10.26 7.56
N GLU A 17 14.00 11.18 6.60
CA GLU A 17 15.06 12.05 6.08
C GLU A 17 16.07 11.37 5.15
N TYR A 18 15.96 10.06 4.89
CA TYR A 18 16.79 9.33 3.94
C TYR A 18 16.09 9.18 2.58
N ASP A 19 16.79 9.57 1.52
CA ASP A 19 16.35 9.34 0.15
C ASP A 19 16.54 7.86 -0.21
N ARG A 20 15.50 7.22 -0.74
CA ARG A 20 15.49 5.81 -1.15
C ARG A 20 15.81 5.61 -2.63
N LYS A 21 16.38 6.61 -3.28
CA LYS A 21 16.65 6.57 -4.72
C LYS A 21 17.51 5.35 -5.12
N GLU A 22 18.53 5.00 -4.35
CA GLU A 22 19.38 3.84 -4.63
C GLU A 22 18.59 2.52 -4.54
N ASP A 23 17.68 2.39 -3.57
CA ASP A 23 16.80 1.23 -3.44
C ASP A 23 15.89 1.09 -4.66
N HIS A 24 15.25 2.20 -5.07
CA HIS A 24 14.38 2.22 -6.24
C HIS A 24 15.14 1.93 -7.54
N GLU A 25 16.32 2.48 -7.73
CA GLU A 25 17.18 2.18 -8.89
C GLU A 25 17.56 0.69 -8.94
N SER A 26 17.94 0.12 -7.80
CA SER A 26 18.24 -1.32 -7.69
C SER A 26 17.02 -2.18 -8.03
N MET A 27 15.85 -1.85 -7.48
CA MET A 27 14.58 -2.51 -7.77
C MET A 27 14.26 -2.51 -9.28
N ILE A 28 14.38 -1.35 -9.93
CA ILE A 28 14.11 -1.21 -11.36
C ILE A 28 15.12 -1.99 -12.21
N MET A 29 16.39 -2.03 -11.80
CA MET A 29 17.40 -2.85 -12.49
C MET A 29 17.05 -4.35 -12.40
N GLN A 30 16.65 -4.82 -11.23
CA GLN A 30 16.21 -6.21 -11.03
C GLN A 30 14.95 -6.53 -11.84
N LEU A 31 13.99 -5.60 -11.91
CA LEU A 31 12.81 -5.76 -12.76
C LEU A 31 13.18 -5.82 -14.26
N ALA A 32 14.12 -4.99 -14.71
CA ALA A 32 14.58 -5.02 -16.11
C ALA A 32 15.25 -6.35 -16.46
N GLU A 33 16.08 -6.91 -15.56
CA GLU A 33 16.70 -8.22 -15.76
C GLU A 33 15.65 -9.34 -15.74
N LEU A 34 14.64 -9.27 -14.87
CA LEU A 34 13.54 -10.21 -14.86
C LEU A 34 12.74 -10.14 -16.18
N ILE A 35 12.41 -8.94 -16.66
CA ILE A 35 11.71 -8.74 -17.94
C ILE A 35 12.51 -9.35 -19.09
N LYS A 36 13.82 -9.14 -19.12
CA LYS A 36 14.69 -9.70 -20.15
C LYS A 36 14.77 -11.22 -20.10
N ALA A 37 14.76 -11.81 -18.91
CA ALA A 37 14.80 -13.25 -18.72
C ALA A 37 13.47 -13.95 -19.06
N GLU A 38 12.34 -13.30 -18.70
CA GLU A 38 11.00 -13.87 -18.86
C GLU A 38 10.36 -13.58 -20.21
N GLU A 39 10.79 -12.52 -20.91
CA GLU A 39 10.19 -12.05 -22.16
C GLU A 39 8.65 -11.96 -22.08
N PRO A 40 8.07 -11.23 -21.10
CA PRO A 40 6.63 -11.20 -20.88
C PRO A 40 5.90 -10.51 -22.03
N ASP A 41 4.64 -10.88 -22.24
CA ASP A 41 3.74 -10.21 -23.17
C ASP A 41 3.32 -8.82 -22.65
N ALA A 42 3.21 -8.68 -21.31
CA ALA A 42 2.92 -7.38 -20.69
C ALA A 42 3.54 -7.22 -19.28
N LEU A 43 3.78 -5.95 -18.93
CA LEU A 43 4.06 -5.50 -17.56
C LEU A 43 2.86 -4.70 -17.05
N ILE A 44 2.33 -5.08 -15.89
CA ILE A 44 1.28 -4.34 -15.19
C ILE A 44 1.89 -3.66 -13.97
N ILE A 45 1.75 -2.33 -13.90
CA ILE A 45 2.08 -1.51 -12.73
C ILE A 45 0.75 -1.04 -12.13
N ALA A 46 0.30 -1.74 -11.09
CA ALA A 46 -1.05 -1.59 -10.55
C ALA A 46 -1.16 -0.48 -9.48
N GLY A 47 -0.68 0.72 -9.81
CA GLY A 47 -0.85 1.95 -9.03
C GLY A 47 0.24 2.22 -7.99
N ASP A 48 0.10 3.38 -7.33
CA ASP A 48 1.04 3.95 -6.36
C ASP A 48 2.49 3.96 -6.86
N VAL A 49 2.63 4.55 -8.06
CA VAL A 49 3.92 4.75 -8.70
C VAL A 49 4.77 5.73 -7.89
N TYR A 50 4.15 6.81 -7.43
CA TYR A 50 4.79 7.86 -6.65
C TYR A 50 4.34 7.81 -5.18
N ASP A 51 5.22 8.26 -4.28
CA ASP A 51 4.91 8.37 -2.85
C ASP A 51 3.90 9.49 -2.54
N ILE A 52 3.87 10.52 -3.37
CA ILE A 52 2.97 11.67 -3.23
C ILE A 52 2.41 12.13 -4.58
N ALA A 53 1.21 12.69 -4.58
CA ALA A 53 0.50 13.16 -5.78
C ALA A 53 1.22 14.29 -6.56
N ALA A 54 2.17 14.98 -5.95
CA ALA A 54 2.97 16.03 -6.58
C ALA A 54 4.48 15.76 -6.42
N PRO A 55 5.03 14.70 -7.05
CA PRO A 55 6.44 14.38 -6.97
C PRO A 55 7.29 15.49 -7.60
N ASN A 56 8.50 15.66 -7.10
CA ASN A 56 9.41 16.64 -7.68
C ASN A 56 9.86 16.24 -9.10
N THR A 57 10.40 17.20 -9.85
CA THR A 57 10.76 17.01 -11.26
C THR A 57 11.83 15.92 -11.45
N SER A 58 12.74 15.72 -10.50
CA SER A 58 13.77 14.69 -10.62
C SER A 58 13.19 13.28 -10.49
N VAL A 59 12.19 13.10 -9.63
CA VAL A 59 11.46 11.82 -9.49
C VAL A 59 10.65 11.52 -10.75
N GLN A 60 9.93 12.52 -11.29
CA GLN A 60 9.19 12.35 -12.54
C GLN A 60 10.09 11.99 -13.72
N LYS A 61 11.25 12.67 -13.84
CA LYS A 61 12.25 12.37 -14.85
C LYS A 61 12.79 10.94 -14.68
N GLY A 62 13.13 10.56 -13.44
CA GLY A 62 13.59 9.21 -13.14
C GLY A 62 12.56 8.14 -13.53
N PHE A 63 11.28 8.35 -13.23
CA PHE A 63 10.22 7.43 -13.66
C PHE A 63 10.18 7.27 -15.19
N ALA A 64 10.27 8.37 -15.95
CA ALA A 64 10.30 8.29 -17.41
C ALA A 64 11.51 7.48 -17.91
N GLU A 65 12.70 7.69 -17.32
CA GLU A 65 13.91 6.93 -17.63
C GLU A 65 13.74 5.43 -17.27
N HIS A 66 13.06 5.13 -16.17
CA HIS A 66 12.75 3.75 -15.77
C HIS A 66 11.83 3.07 -16.79
N ILE A 67 10.72 3.70 -17.17
CA ILE A 67 9.79 3.14 -18.17
C ILE A 67 10.51 2.85 -19.49
N VAL A 68 11.35 3.77 -19.97
CA VAL A 68 12.16 3.54 -21.20
C VAL A 68 13.08 2.33 -21.01
N ARG A 69 13.78 2.22 -19.89
CA ARG A 69 14.66 1.06 -19.58
C ARG A 69 13.90 -0.26 -19.58
N LEU A 70 12.73 -0.31 -18.92
CA LEU A 70 11.91 -1.52 -18.85
C LEU A 70 11.37 -1.92 -20.22
N ARG A 71 10.96 -0.95 -21.04
CA ARG A 71 10.52 -1.17 -22.42
C ARG A 71 11.67 -1.69 -23.28
N ASP A 72 12.88 -1.14 -23.12
CA ASP A 72 14.05 -1.56 -23.90
C ASP A 72 14.55 -2.96 -23.50
N ALA A 73 14.25 -3.43 -22.30
CA ALA A 73 14.52 -4.81 -21.86
C ALA A 73 13.72 -5.85 -22.66
N CYS A 74 12.48 -5.51 -23.06
CA CYS A 74 11.63 -6.34 -23.95
C CYS A 74 10.79 -5.45 -24.86
N PRO A 75 11.28 -5.05 -26.05
CA PRO A 75 10.61 -4.08 -26.94
C PRO A 75 9.23 -4.50 -27.44
N GLY A 76 8.92 -5.80 -27.44
CA GLY A 76 7.61 -6.33 -27.83
C GLY A 76 6.56 -6.31 -26.75
N MET A 77 6.96 -6.07 -25.50
CA MET A 77 6.08 -6.05 -24.33
C MET A 77 5.19 -4.81 -24.31
N THR A 78 3.95 -4.98 -23.89
CA THR A 78 3.05 -3.86 -23.55
C THR A 78 3.23 -3.48 -22.08
N ILE A 79 3.36 -2.19 -21.77
CA ILE A 79 3.35 -1.70 -20.39
C ILE A 79 1.99 -1.06 -20.10
N VAL A 80 1.30 -1.53 -19.09
CA VAL A 80 0.07 -0.93 -18.58
C VAL A 80 0.33 -0.42 -17.16
N CYS A 81 0.25 0.89 -17.00
CA CYS A 81 0.49 1.56 -15.73
C CYS A 81 -0.77 2.33 -15.34
N ILE A 82 -1.39 1.98 -14.23
CA ILE A 82 -2.55 2.69 -13.70
C ILE A 82 -2.16 3.58 -12.53
N SER A 83 -2.94 4.60 -12.22
CA SER A 83 -2.74 5.41 -11.02
C SER A 83 -3.31 4.73 -9.77
N GLY A 84 -2.63 4.89 -8.63
CA GLY A 84 -3.10 4.56 -7.30
C GLY A 84 -3.65 5.77 -6.56
N ASN A 85 -3.91 5.63 -5.25
CA ASN A 85 -4.43 6.71 -4.42
C ASN A 85 -3.35 7.76 -4.04
N HIS A 86 -2.07 7.41 -4.09
CA HIS A 86 -0.96 8.35 -3.93
C HIS A 86 -0.65 9.13 -5.21
N ASP A 87 -1.08 8.65 -6.37
CA ASP A 87 -0.82 9.28 -7.66
C ASP A 87 -1.84 10.39 -7.97
N SER A 88 -1.42 11.35 -8.79
CA SER A 88 -2.34 12.32 -9.39
C SER A 88 -2.80 11.82 -10.76
N ALA A 89 -4.08 11.47 -10.88
CA ALA A 89 -4.68 10.96 -12.11
C ALA A 89 -4.34 11.81 -13.35
N SER A 90 -4.50 13.13 -13.26
CA SER A 90 -4.23 14.06 -14.36
C SER A 90 -2.74 14.15 -14.72
N ARG A 91 -1.83 14.05 -13.73
CA ARG A 91 -0.38 14.01 -14.01
C ARG A 91 0.04 12.70 -14.63
N HIS A 92 -0.61 11.61 -14.25
CA HIS A 92 -0.37 10.28 -14.82
C HIS A 92 -0.63 10.25 -16.33
N GLU A 93 -1.63 10.98 -16.79
CA GLU A 93 -2.05 11.03 -18.20
C GLU A 93 -1.37 12.14 -19.01
N ILE A 94 -0.60 13.04 -18.41
CA ILE A 94 -0.09 14.25 -19.08
C ILE A 94 0.73 13.98 -20.35
N HIS A 95 1.32 12.79 -20.47
CA HIS A 95 2.11 12.35 -21.61
C HIS A 95 1.56 11.07 -22.25
N GLN A 96 0.26 10.80 -22.14
CA GLN A 96 -0.36 9.57 -22.66
C GLN A 96 -0.02 9.31 -24.12
N THR A 97 -0.22 10.30 -25.02
CA THR A 97 0.00 10.13 -26.46
C THR A 97 1.43 9.69 -26.84
N PRO A 98 2.52 10.33 -26.36
CA PRO A 98 3.86 9.85 -26.65
C PRO A 98 4.15 8.47 -26.01
N TRP A 99 3.57 8.13 -24.87
CA TRP A 99 3.71 6.82 -24.25
C TRP A 99 3.04 5.72 -25.06
N GLU A 100 1.83 5.95 -25.56
CA GLU A 100 1.09 5.00 -26.40
C GLU A 100 1.85 4.67 -27.70
N ALA A 101 2.56 5.64 -28.29
CA ALA A 101 3.44 5.39 -29.43
C ALA A 101 4.60 4.42 -29.12
N LEU A 102 4.93 4.23 -27.85
CA LEU A 102 5.93 3.29 -27.35
C LEU A 102 5.31 1.99 -26.79
N ASN A 103 4.01 1.77 -27.01
CA ASN A 103 3.24 0.65 -26.44
C ASN A 103 3.21 0.68 -24.89
N VAL A 104 3.15 1.88 -24.31
CA VAL A 104 3.02 2.14 -22.87
C VAL A 104 1.70 2.87 -22.63
N HIS A 105 0.80 2.25 -21.90
CA HIS A 105 -0.54 2.78 -21.61
C HIS A 105 -0.56 3.31 -20.17
N MET A 106 -0.62 4.65 -20.06
CA MET A 106 -0.73 5.36 -18.78
C MET A 106 -2.19 5.70 -18.54
N LYS A 107 -2.82 5.07 -17.55
CA LYS A 107 -4.22 5.28 -17.20
C LYS A 107 -4.35 5.91 -15.82
N GLY A 108 -4.75 7.18 -15.78
CA GLY A 108 -4.93 7.95 -14.55
C GLY A 108 -6.38 7.93 -14.04
N LYS A 109 -7.35 7.76 -14.95
CA LYS A 109 -8.78 7.68 -14.62
C LYS A 109 -9.40 6.48 -15.29
N VAL A 110 -10.48 6.01 -14.70
CA VAL A 110 -11.38 5.07 -15.35
C VAL A 110 -12.34 5.83 -16.26
N GLU A 111 -12.50 5.35 -17.50
CA GLU A 111 -13.49 5.91 -18.42
C GLU A 111 -14.85 5.28 -18.15
N THR A 112 -15.77 6.09 -17.62
CA THR A 112 -17.12 5.62 -17.20
C THR A 112 -18.15 5.76 -18.31
N GLU A 113 -17.95 6.68 -19.26
CA GLU A 113 -18.86 6.90 -20.40
C GLU A 113 -18.52 5.97 -21.56
N THR A 114 -17.21 5.75 -21.80
CA THR A 114 -16.70 4.92 -22.90
C THR A 114 -15.93 3.73 -22.33
N LEU A 115 -16.64 2.78 -21.74
CA LEU A 115 -16.06 1.64 -21.04
C LEU A 115 -15.03 0.85 -21.85
N ALA A 116 -15.18 0.79 -23.17
CA ALA A 116 -14.25 0.11 -24.06
C ALA A 116 -12.84 0.73 -24.07
N GLU A 117 -12.67 2.00 -23.70
CA GLU A 117 -11.37 2.67 -23.63
C GLU A 117 -10.51 2.21 -22.44
N ASN A 118 -11.13 1.49 -21.47
CA ASN A 118 -10.39 0.83 -20.39
C ASN A 118 -9.78 -0.51 -20.83
N ILE A 119 -10.13 -1.01 -22.03
CA ILE A 119 -9.76 -2.36 -22.50
C ILE A 119 -8.58 -2.23 -23.47
N ILE A 120 -7.42 -2.70 -23.04
CA ILE A 120 -6.15 -2.59 -23.77
C ILE A 120 -5.82 -3.93 -24.42
N PRO A 121 -5.70 -4.00 -25.75
CA PRO A 121 -5.32 -5.24 -26.42
C PRO A 121 -3.83 -5.54 -26.22
N ILE A 122 -3.52 -6.78 -25.88
CA ILE A 122 -2.16 -7.33 -25.87
C ILE A 122 -2.03 -8.22 -27.10
N LYS A 123 -1.30 -7.74 -28.08
CA LYS A 123 -1.21 -8.27 -29.43
C LYS A 123 -1.26 -9.82 -29.49
N ASP A 124 -2.34 -10.36 -30.04
CA ASP A 124 -2.59 -11.79 -30.24
C ASP A 124 -2.50 -12.67 -28.97
N LYS A 125 -2.43 -12.06 -27.78
CA LYS A 125 -2.20 -12.75 -26.50
C LYS A 125 -3.37 -12.64 -25.52
N GLY A 126 -4.08 -11.51 -25.55
CA GLY A 126 -5.19 -11.27 -24.62
C GLY A 126 -5.50 -9.81 -24.42
N TRP A 127 -6.07 -9.49 -23.27
CA TRP A 127 -6.57 -8.17 -22.95
C TRP A 127 -6.24 -7.80 -21.51
N ILE A 128 -5.97 -6.51 -21.28
CA ILE A 128 -5.86 -5.94 -19.94
C ILE A 128 -6.93 -4.86 -19.78
N VAL A 129 -7.76 -4.98 -18.76
CA VAL A 129 -8.79 -4.01 -18.40
C VAL A 129 -8.23 -3.15 -17.28
N ALA A 130 -7.91 -1.90 -17.60
CA ALA A 130 -7.24 -0.96 -16.69
C ALA A 130 -8.28 -0.14 -15.91
N VAL A 131 -8.34 -0.32 -14.60
CA VAL A 131 -9.24 0.39 -13.68
C VAL A 131 -8.40 1.08 -12.59
N PRO A 132 -7.94 2.31 -12.83
CA PRO A 132 -7.19 3.10 -11.86
C PRO A 132 -7.97 3.32 -10.55
N TYR A 133 -7.25 3.72 -9.49
CA TYR A 133 -7.88 4.10 -8.24
C TYR A 133 -8.98 5.14 -8.48
N THR A 134 -10.16 4.82 -8.03
CA THR A 134 -11.33 5.68 -8.13
C THR A 134 -12.14 5.54 -6.86
N ASN A 135 -12.49 6.67 -6.25
CA ASN A 135 -13.39 6.65 -5.11
C ASN A 135 -14.76 6.13 -5.59
N GLU A 136 -15.30 5.12 -4.92
CA GLU A 136 -16.56 4.45 -5.30
C GLU A 136 -17.75 5.42 -5.47
N ARG A 137 -17.72 6.57 -4.79
CA ARG A 137 -18.72 7.63 -4.96
C ARG A 137 -18.81 8.19 -6.39
N PHE A 138 -17.76 8.04 -7.18
CA PHE A 138 -17.71 8.46 -8.59
C PHE A 138 -18.04 7.33 -9.56
N LEU A 139 -18.21 6.12 -9.06
CA LEU A 139 -18.67 4.97 -9.84
C LEU A 139 -20.19 4.81 -9.63
N ASN A 140 -20.92 4.57 -10.70
CA ASN A 140 -22.33 4.21 -10.58
C ASN A 140 -22.48 2.77 -10.05
N GLU A 141 -23.60 2.47 -9.42
CA GLU A 141 -23.90 1.15 -8.81
C GLU A 141 -23.75 -0.03 -9.78
N ASN A 142 -23.86 0.21 -11.09
CA ASN A 142 -23.76 -0.82 -12.12
C ASN A 142 -22.41 -0.79 -12.87
N PHE A 143 -21.42 -0.05 -12.39
CA PHE A 143 -20.16 0.15 -13.09
C PHE A 143 -19.49 -1.20 -13.46
N TYR A 144 -19.24 -2.05 -12.49
CA TYR A 144 -18.56 -3.32 -12.73
C TYR A 144 -19.34 -4.26 -13.64
N SER A 145 -20.66 -4.37 -13.49
CA SER A 145 -21.50 -5.19 -14.36
C SER A 145 -21.56 -4.64 -15.79
N SER A 146 -21.54 -3.32 -15.95
CA SER A 146 -21.50 -2.67 -17.27
C SER A 146 -20.13 -2.84 -17.93
N LEU A 147 -19.06 -2.74 -17.15
CA LEU A 147 -17.68 -2.98 -17.61
C LEU A 147 -17.51 -4.43 -18.06
N GLU A 148 -17.96 -5.40 -17.27
CA GLU A 148 -17.92 -6.82 -17.63
C GLU A 148 -18.65 -7.09 -18.96
N LYS A 149 -19.82 -6.48 -19.15
CA LYS A 149 -20.56 -6.57 -20.42
C LYS A 149 -19.76 -6.00 -21.60
N ALA A 150 -19.18 -4.81 -21.45
CA ALA A 150 -18.34 -4.20 -22.47
C ALA A 150 -17.10 -5.05 -22.79
N VAL A 151 -16.49 -5.66 -21.76
CA VAL A 151 -15.36 -6.58 -21.93
C VAL A 151 -15.75 -7.79 -22.77
N LYS A 152 -16.88 -8.45 -22.48
CA LYS A 152 -17.40 -9.59 -23.27
C LYS A 152 -17.65 -9.21 -24.74
N GLU A 153 -18.24 -8.03 -24.95
CA GLU A 153 -18.53 -7.52 -26.31
C GLU A 153 -17.24 -7.24 -27.11
N VAL A 154 -16.22 -6.65 -26.48
CA VAL A 154 -14.95 -6.29 -27.13
C VAL A 154 -14.04 -7.49 -27.36
N THR A 155 -13.91 -8.36 -26.33
CA THR A 155 -12.91 -9.44 -26.35
C THR A 155 -13.42 -10.74 -27.00
N GLY A 156 -14.74 -10.95 -26.96
CA GLY A 156 -15.40 -12.18 -27.39
C GLY A 156 -14.96 -13.41 -26.58
N GLU A 157 -14.36 -13.22 -25.41
CA GLU A 157 -13.97 -14.26 -24.43
C GLU A 157 -13.12 -15.40 -25.05
N LYS A 158 -12.24 -15.09 -26.01
CA LYS A 158 -11.42 -16.09 -26.71
C LYS A 158 -10.00 -16.19 -26.18
N LEU A 159 -9.45 -15.08 -25.71
CA LEU A 159 -8.09 -14.96 -25.22
C LEU A 159 -8.11 -14.53 -23.74
N PRO A 160 -7.03 -14.75 -22.98
CA PRO A 160 -6.93 -14.33 -21.59
C PRO A 160 -7.32 -12.87 -21.37
N ILE A 161 -8.09 -12.64 -20.31
CA ILE A 161 -8.57 -11.32 -19.91
C ILE A 161 -8.10 -11.04 -18.48
N ILE A 162 -7.33 -9.97 -18.31
CA ILE A 162 -6.78 -9.56 -17.02
C ILE A 162 -7.40 -8.24 -16.59
N TYR A 163 -7.84 -8.17 -15.34
CA TYR A 163 -8.22 -6.93 -14.69
C TYR A 163 -6.99 -6.35 -13.97
N ALA A 164 -6.68 -5.09 -14.16
CA ALA A 164 -5.66 -4.37 -13.41
C ALA A 164 -6.34 -3.25 -12.62
N GLY A 165 -6.27 -3.32 -11.28
CA GLY A 165 -6.94 -2.38 -10.39
C GLY A 165 -6.12 -1.98 -9.17
N HIS A 166 -6.49 -0.83 -8.58
CA HIS A 166 -5.89 -0.34 -7.35
C HIS A 166 -7.01 0.00 -6.36
N ALA A 167 -7.35 -0.94 -5.49
CA ALA A 167 -8.49 -0.82 -4.58
C ALA A 167 -8.38 -1.75 -3.37
N ALA A 168 -9.09 -1.42 -2.29
CA ALA A 168 -9.27 -2.31 -1.15
C ALA A 168 -10.30 -3.41 -1.47
N ILE A 169 -9.98 -4.67 -1.16
CA ILE A 169 -10.84 -5.84 -1.42
C ILE A 169 -11.36 -6.44 -0.12
N LYS A 170 -12.63 -6.77 -0.07
CA LYS A 170 -13.25 -7.46 1.06
C LYS A 170 -12.49 -8.76 1.41
N GLY A 171 -12.14 -8.91 2.69
CA GLY A 171 -11.44 -10.11 3.19
C GLY A 171 -9.91 -10.06 3.04
N GLY A 172 -9.34 -8.92 2.62
CA GLY A 172 -7.89 -8.71 2.62
C GLY A 172 -7.29 -8.66 4.03
N ASP A 173 -6.03 -9.05 4.16
CA ASP A 173 -5.23 -8.82 5.37
C ASP A 173 -4.51 -7.48 5.28
N TYR A 174 -4.97 -6.52 6.06
CA TYR A 174 -4.46 -5.15 6.13
C TYR A 174 -3.44 -4.95 7.26
N THR A 175 -2.99 -6.01 7.90
CA THR A 175 -2.04 -5.94 9.03
C THR A 175 -0.71 -5.35 8.57
N GLY A 176 -0.28 -4.26 9.21
CA GLY A 176 0.97 -3.56 8.89
C GLY A 176 0.84 -2.51 7.79
N HIS A 177 -0.28 -2.43 7.09
CA HIS A 177 -0.54 -1.36 6.15
C HIS A 177 -0.86 -0.08 6.93
N GLN A 178 0.01 0.95 6.80
CA GLN A 178 -0.22 2.24 7.43
C GLN A 178 -1.13 3.08 6.53
N MET A 179 -2.40 3.09 6.82
CA MET A 179 -3.39 3.92 6.15
C MET A 179 -3.30 5.39 6.62
N GLN A 180 -2.12 6.01 6.50
CA GLN A 180 -1.87 7.35 7.05
C GLN A 180 -2.65 8.47 6.35
N ASN A 181 -3.16 8.25 5.15
CA ASN A 181 -3.89 9.26 4.39
C ASN A 181 -5.32 8.89 4.01
N ASP A 182 -5.73 7.66 4.20
CA ASP A 182 -7.13 7.29 4.02
C ASP A 182 -7.90 7.80 5.23
N ARG A 183 -8.58 8.92 5.05
CA ARG A 183 -9.49 9.46 6.05
C ARG A 183 -10.62 8.48 6.27
N PHE A 184 -10.39 7.55 7.21
CA PHE A 184 -11.43 6.69 7.75
C PHE A 184 -12.45 7.53 8.52
N ILE A 185 -13.35 8.14 7.82
CA ILE A 185 -14.62 8.58 8.39
C ILE A 185 -15.67 7.66 7.78
N GLY A 186 -15.97 6.55 8.47
CA GLY A 186 -17.15 5.75 8.16
C GLY A 186 -16.99 4.43 7.40
N GLY A 187 -15.85 3.76 7.51
CA GLY A 187 -15.65 2.41 6.94
C GLY A 187 -14.93 2.43 5.59
N ILE A 188 -14.07 1.42 5.38
CA ILE A 188 -13.45 1.17 4.07
C ILE A 188 -14.56 0.70 3.15
N GLU A 189 -14.83 1.43 2.08
CA GLU A 189 -15.60 0.90 0.97
C GLU A 189 -14.70 -0.14 0.28
N CYS A 190 -14.91 -1.43 0.59
CA CYS A 190 -14.16 -2.53 0.00
C CYS A 190 -15.01 -3.18 -1.08
N THR A 191 -14.44 -3.33 -2.27
CA THR A 191 -15.06 -4.06 -3.38
C THR A 191 -14.90 -5.56 -3.18
N GLY A 192 -15.96 -6.34 -3.43
CA GLY A 192 -15.87 -7.80 -3.46
C GLY A 192 -15.22 -8.29 -4.77
N ILE A 193 -14.42 -9.35 -4.72
CA ILE A 193 -13.85 -9.95 -5.93
C ILE A 193 -14.95 -10.39 -6.89
N ASP A 194 -16.05 -10.92 -6.38
CA ASP A 194 -17.21 -11.30 -7.18
C ASP A 194 -17.94 -10.10 -7.79
N GLU A 195 -17.88 -8.93 -7.16
CA GLU A 195 -18.46 -7.69 -7.67
C GLU A 195 -17.65 -7.15 -8.87
N ILE A 196 -16.33 -7.34 -8.91
CA ILE A 196 -15.47 -6.97 -10.05
C ILE A 196 -15.92 -7.73 -11.31
N GLY A 197 -16.31 -8.98 -11.18
CA GLY A 197 -16.84 -9.82 -12.27
C GLY A 197 -16.14 -11.15 -12.44
N GLN A 198 -16.75 -12.03 -13.26
CA GLN A 198 -16.28 -13.40 -13.47
C GLN A 198 -15.55 -13.61 -14.80
N VAL A 199 -15.55 -12.60 -15.69
CA VAL A 199 -14.94 -12.70 -17.02
C VAL A 199 -13.40 -12.69 -16.99
N TYR A 200 -12.81 -12.29 -15.88
CA TYR A 200 -11.37 -12.11 -15.73
C TYR A 200 -10.67 -13.41 -15.30
N ASP A 201 -9.65 -13.82 -16.05
CA ASP A 201 -8.80 -14.96 -15.72
C ASP A 201 -7.83 -14.63 -14.58
N TYR A 202 -7.42 -13.36 -14.48
CA TYR A 202 -6.59 -12.86 -13.40
C TYR A 202 -6.97 -11.42 -13.04
N ILE A 203 -6.99 -11.14 -11.73
CA ILE A 203 -7.25 -9.82 -11.17
C ILE A 203 -5.97 -9.35 -10.49
N ALA A 204 -5.24 -8.46 -11.17
CA ALA A 204 -4.00 -7.85 -10.70
C ALA A 204 -4.30 -6.62 -9.85
N LEU A 205 -4.02 -6.67 -8.56
CA LEU A 205 -4.34 -5.63 -7.58
C LEU A 205 -3.09 -4.99 -6.98
N GLY A 206 -3.11 -3.66 -6.85
CA GLY A 206 -2.25 -2.85 -5.99
C GLY A 206 -3.03 -2.24 -4.84
N HIS A 207 -2.37 -1.42 -4.02
CA HIS A 207 -2.86 -0.74 -2.83
C HIS A 207 -2.40 -1.40 -1.51
N ILE A 208 -2.45 -2.70 -1.40
CA ILE A 208 -2.04 -3.40 -0.18
C ILE A 208 -0.63 -3.95 -0.37
N HIS A 209 0.32 -3.44 0.44
CA HIS A 209 1.75 -3.77 0.32
C HIS A 209 2.08 -5.22 0.69
N LYS A 210 1.15 -5.92 1.35
CA LYS A 210 1.28 -7.34 1.67
C LYS A 210 0.82 -8.20 0.52
N ALA A 211 1.73 -8.98 -0.05
CA ALA A 211 1.39 -9.94 -1.08
C ALA A 211 0.39 -10.98 -0.55
N GLN A 212 -0.75 -11.14 -1.23
CA GLN A 212 -1.80 -12.07 -0.82
C GLN A 212 -2.67 -12.48 -2.01
N THR A 213 -3.13 -13.72 -1.98
CA THR A 213 -3.85 -14.36 -3.08
C THR A 213 -5.25 -14.76 -2.64
N PHE A 214 -6.22 -14.57 -3.51
CA PHE A 214 -7.64 -14.89 -3.30
C PHE A 214 -8.16 -15.77 -4.43
N ASP A 215 -9.32 -16.37 -4.20
CA ASP A 215 -10.10 -17.09 -5.21
C ASP A 215 -9.26 -18.08 -6.02
N ASN A 216 -8.55 -18.96 -5.30
CA ASN A 216 -7.71 -20.02 -5.89
C ASN A 216 -6.66 -19.52 -6.91
N GLY A 217 -6.15 -18.32 -6.73
CA GLY A 217 -5.14 -17.72 -7.60
C GLY A 217 -5.68 -16.74 -8.63
N ARG A 218 -7.00 -16.60 -8.77
CA ARG A 218 -7.61 -15.67 -9.73
C ARG A 218 -7.37 -14.21 -9.39
N ALA A 219 -7.29 -13.85 -8.11
CA ALA A 219 -7.01 -12.48 -7.69
C ALA A 219 -5.79 -12.42 -6.76
N ARG A 220 -4.96 -11.38 -6.92
CA ARG A 220 -3.76 -11.20 -6.11
C ARG A 220 -3.39 -9.73 -5.93
N TYR A 221 -3.08 -9.33 -4.71
CA TYR A 221 -2.19 -8.23 -4.45
C TYR A 221 -0.75 -8.71 -4.65
N CYS A 222 0.01 -8.07 -5.52
CA CYS A 222 1.44 -8.40 -5.66
C CYS A 222 2.26 -7.94 -4.45
N GLY A 223 1.75 -6.97 -3.71
CA GLY A 223 2.48 -6.28 -2.65
C GLY A 223 3.46 -5.25 -3.20
N SER A 224 4.08 -4.48 -2.30
CA SER A 224 5.17 -3.58 -2.67
C SER A 224 6.46 -4.37 -2.92
N PRO A 225 7.24 -4.06 -3.96
CA PRO A 225 8.51 -4.76 -4.24
C PRO A 225 9.62 -4.43 -3.24
N LEU A 226 9.50 -3.31 -2.55
CA LEU A 226 10.36 -2.90 -1.44
C LEU A 226 9.49 -2.58 -0.22
N PRO A 227 9.96 -2.82 1.01
CA PRO A 227 9.22 -2.41 2.19
C PRO A 227 9.09 -0.88 2.25
N VAL A 228 7.87 -0.38 2.36
CA VAL A 228 7.55 1.06 2.43
C VAL A 228 7.58 1.55 3.89
N SER A 229 7.39 0.64 4.83
CA SER A 229 7.44 0.94 6.27
C SER A 229 8.08 -0.18 7.08
N PHE A 230 8.54 0.16 8.30
CA PHE A 230 9.05 -0.85 9.25
C PHE A 230 8.00 -1.87 9.70
N ASP A 231 6.72 -1.58 9.53
CA ASP A 231 5.65 -2.48 9.90
C ASP A 231 5.46 -3.60 8.88
N GLU A 232 6.02 -3.45 7.69
CA GLU A 232 6.06 -4.45 6.62
C GLU A 232 7.24 -5.43 6.75
N VAL A 233 8.20 -5.13 7.63
CA VAL A 233 9.33 -6.03 7.92
C VAL A 233 8.92 -6.98 9.05
N ARG A 234 8.02 -7.90 8.74
CA ARG A 234 7.48 -8.89 9.68
C ARG A 234 7.41 -10.26 9.02
N ARG A 235 7.33 -11.28 9.84
CA ARG A 235 7.10 -12.64 9.35
C ARG A 235 5.83 -12.71 8.51
N GLY A 236 5.93 -13.22 7.29
CA GLY A 236 4.80 -13.37 6.36
C GLY A 236 4.58 -12.17 5.43
N TYR A 237 5.48 -11.17 5.42
CA TYR A 237 5.60 -10.21 4.34
C TYR A 237 6.62 -10.73 3.32
N GLU A 238 6.25 -10.69 2.06
CA GLU A 238 7.10 -11.03 0.92
C GLU A 238 7.14 -9.79 0.01
N HIS A 239 8.35 -9.34 -0.33
CA HIS A 239 8.56 -8.21 -1.22
C HIS A 239 9.18 -8.72 -2.53
N GLY A 240 8.50 -8.43 -3.65
CA GLY A 240 8.96 -8.98 -4.91
C GLY A 240 8.05 -8.63 -6.08
N PHE A 241 8.36 -9.24 -7.22
CA PHE A 241 7.53 -9.18 -8.43
C PHE A 241 6.74 -10.46 -8.60
N THR A 242 5.55 -10.35 -9.15
CA THR A 242 4.70 -11.51 -9.45
C THR A 242 4.76 -11.81 -10.95
N VAL A 243 5.18 -13.02 -11.32
CA VAL A 243 5.09 -13.54 -12.70
C VAL A 243 3.84 -14.41 -12.79
N VAL A 244 3.03 -14.17 -13.82
CA VAL A 244 1.76 -14.88 -14.04
C VAL A 244 1.73 -15.42 -15.47
N GLU A 245 1.38 -16.68 -15.61
CA GLU A 245 1.19 -17.35 -16.90
C GLU A 245 -0.24 -17.87 -17.00
N ILE A 246 -0.91 -17.57 -18.12
CA ILE A 246 -2.28 -18.00 -18.41
C ILE A 246 -2.28 -18.61 -19.81
N ASP A 247 -2.57 -19.89 -19.89
CA ASP A 247 -2.51 -20.64 -21.17
C ASP A 247 -3.63 -20.22 -22.12
N SER A 248 -4.86 -20.12 -21.61
CA SER A 248 -6.04 -19.73 -22.39
C SER A 248 -7.11 -19.13 -21.46
N HIS A 249 -8.09 -18.47 -22.05
CA HIS A 249 -9.24 -17.97 -21.29
C HIS A 249 -9.94 -19.13 -20.55
N GLY A 250 -10.32 -18.87 -19.28
CA GLY A 250 -10.93 -19.86 -18.39
C GLY A 250 -9.94 -20.77 -17.67
N CYS A 251 -8.63 -20.64 -17.91
CA CYS A 251 -7.61 -21.41 -17.18
C CYS A 251 -7.18 -20.71 -15.89
N THR A 252 -6.90 -21.50 -14.87
CA THR A 252 -6.29 -21.01 -13.63
C THR A 252 -4.87 -20.50 -13.91
N PRO A 253 -4.52 -19.29 -13.49
CA PRO A 253 -3.20 -18.73 -13.70
C PRO A 253 -2.12 -19.48 -12.90
N ALA A 254 -0.96 -19.71 -13.51
CA ALA A 254 0.24 -20.13 -12.80
C ALA A 254 0.95 -18.87 -12.26
N ILE A 255 1.17 -18.82 -10.94
CA ILE A 255 1.70 -17.64 -10.26
C ILE A 255 2.98 -18.00 -9.53
N ARG A 256 4.01 -17.17 -9.65
CA ARG A 256 5.22 -17.23 -8.83
C ARG A 256 5.69 -15.83 -8.44
N THR A 257 6.25 -15.72 -7.25
CA THR A 257 6.90 -14.50 -6.77
C THR A 257 8.40 -14.59 -7.06
N VAL A 258 9.00 -13.48 -7.41
CA VAL A 258 10.45 -13.29 -7.56
C VAL A 258 10.88 -12.22 -6.57
N ASP A 259 11.66 -12.60 -5.58
CA ASP A 259 12.11 -11.72 -4.52
C ASP A 259 12.95 -10.56 -5.07
N VAL A 260 12.90 -9.43 -4.40
CA VAL A 260 13.69 -8.23 -4.71
C VAL A 260 14.69 -7.99 -3.60
N ASP A 261 15.95 -7.90 -3.97
CA ASP A 261 17.03 -7.51 -3.04
C ASP A 261 16.99 -6.00 -2.78
N CYS A 262 16.84 -5.62 -1.51
CA CYS A 262 16.87 -4.22 -1.08
C CYS A 262 18.29 -3.88 -0.60
N PRO A 263 19.01 -2.92 -1.23
CA PRO A 263 20.35 -2.50 -0.81
C PRO A 263 20.42 -1.99 0.63
N HIS A 264 19.36 -1.32 1.08
CA HIS A 264 19.25 -0.78 2.43
C HIS A 264 18.01 -1.37 3.13
N PRO A 265 18.08 -2.63 3.65
CA PRO A 265 16.96 -3.27 4.32
C PRO A 265 16.50 -2.48 5.54
N LEU A 266 15.20 -2.54 5.82
CA LEU A 266 14.63 -2.02 7.05
C LEU A 266 14.80 -3.07 8.17
N VAL A 267 15.30 -2.65 9.32
CA VAL A 267 15.57 -3.55 10.45
C VAL A 267 14.92 -3.03 11.73
N ASN A 268 14.10 -3.85 12.36
CA ASN A 268 13.58 -3.58 13.70
C ASN A 268 14.52 -4.14 14.76
N ILE A 269 14.78 -3.37 15.82
CA ILE A 269 15.49 -3.81 17.02
C ILE A 269 14.60 -3.57 18.24
N PRO A 270 14.17 -4.62 18.93
CA PRO A 270 14.30 -6.03 18.54
C PRO A 270 13.52 -6.37 17.27
N SER A 271 13.85 -7.48 16.64
CA SER A 271 13.19 -7.93 15.40
C SER A 271 11.69 -8.20 15.58
N GLU A 272 11.28 -8.59 16.78
CA GLU A 272 9.88 -8.80 17.17
C GLU A 272 9.59 -8.13 18.52
N GLY A 273 8.42 -7.51 18.64
CA GLY A 273 7.95 -6.87 19.87
C GLY A 273 8.74 -5.62 20.26
N PHE A 274 8.92 -5.42 21.55
CA PHE A 274 9.56 -4.24 22.14
C PHE A 274 10.55 -4.68 23.23
N ALA A 275 11.66 -3.96 23.39
CA ALA A 275 12.66 -4.20 24.42
C ALA A 275 12.89 -2.96 25.29
N GLN A 276 13.43 -3.14 26.49
CA GLN A 276 13.92 -2.01 27.28
C GLN A 276 15.08 -1.33 26.57
N TRP A 277 15.28 -0.04 26.84
CA TRP A 277 16.35 0.76 26.22
C TRP A 277 17.73 0.09 26.29
N SER A 278 18.10 -0.43 27.46
CA SER A 278 19.38 -1.10 27.68
C SER A 278 19.62 -2.30 26.76
N ASP A 279 18.56 -3.10 26.54
CA ASP A 279 18.64 -4.32 25.74
C ASP A 279 18.68 -3.98 24.25
N ALA A 280 17.82 -3.06 23.79
CA ALA A 280 17.86 -2.57 22.42
C ALA A 280 19.21 -1.94 22.08
N MET A 281 19.81 -1.16 22.97
CA MET A 281 21.14 -0.55 22.77
C MET A 281 22.25 -1.61 22.78
N LYS A 282 22.13 -2.71 23.51
CA LYS A 282 23.07 -3.82 23.46
C LYS A 282 23.00 -4.53 22.11
N GLU A 283 21.79 -4.78 21.60
CA GLU A 283 21.59 -5.37 20.28
C GLU A 283 22.12 -4.44 19.18
N LEU A 284 21.82 -3.14 19.22
CA LEU A 284 22.33 -2.14 18.30
C LEU A 284 23.87 -2.08 18.26
N LYS A 285 24.52 -2.16 19.42
CA LYS A 285 25.98 -2.22 19.51
C LYS A 285 26.58 -3.47 18.85
N ASN A 286 25.85 -4.58 18.87
CA ASN A 286 26.27 -5.85 18.28
C ASN A 286 25.83 -5.98 16.80
N PHE A 287 25.10 -5.02 16.25
CA PHE A 287 24.67 -5.04 14.84
C PHE A 287 25.89 -5.09 13.91
N PRO A 288 25.88 -5.94 12.87
CA PRO A 288 27.01 -6.10 11.97
C PRO A 288 27.42 -4.79 11.29
N PRO A 289 28.71 -4.42 11.29
CA PRO A 289 29.14 -3.12 10.76
C PRO A 289 29.05 -3.01 9.23
N GLU A 290 29.06 -4.13 8.52
CA GLU A 290 29.02 -4.21 7.05
C GLU A 290 27.61 -4.06 6.46
N ILE A 291 26.57 -4.28 7.26
CA ILE A 291 25.17 -4.21 6.80
C ILE A 291 24.75 -2.72 6.73
N ASP A 292 24.43 -2.27 5.53
CA ASP A 292 23.90 -0.93 5.28
C ASP A 292 22.36 -0.99 5.40
N ALA A 293 21.83 -0.64 6.56
CA ALA A 293 20.41 -0.80 6.88
C ALA A 293 19.83 0.45 7.54
N TYR A 294 18.51 0.64 7.39
CA TYR A 294 17.76 1.59 8.22
C TYR A 294 17.24 0.87 9.45
N ILE A 295 17.47 1.44 10.64
CA ILE A 295 17.13 0.81 11.91
C ILE A 295 16.03 1.59 12.63
N ARG A 296 14.98 0.86 13.06
CA ARG A 296 13.97 1.32 14.02
C ARG A 296 14.22 0.64 15.36
N LEU A 297 14.30 1.44 16.44
CA LEU A 297 14.36 0.93 17.80
C LEU A 297 12.94 0.85 18.39
N ASN A 298 12.45 -0.35 18.72
CA ASN A 298 11.15 -0.56 19.36
C ASN A 298 11.34 -0.66 20.86
N ILE A 299 10.96 0.40 21.60
CA ILE A 299 11.29 0.55 23.03
C ILE A 299 10.06 0.39 23.91
N LEU A 300 10.14 -0.51 24.90
CA LEU A 300 9.14 -0.66 25.97
C LEU A 300 9.52 0.21 27.15
N LEU A 301 8.66 1.17 27.47
CA LEU A 301 8.77 2.01 28.66
C LEU A 301 7.87 1.48 29.78
N LYS A 302 8.42 1.29 30.98
CA LYS A 302 7.68 0.81 32.15
C LYS A 302 7.20 1.97 33.01
N GLY A 303 5.93 1.93 33.43
CA GLY A 303 5.35 2.94 34.31
C GLY A 303 5.62 4.38 33.79
N ASN A 304 6.30 5.19 34.62
CA ASN A 304 6.66 6.59 34.28
C ASN A 304 8.05 6.75 33.66
N GLU A 305 8.67 5.65 33.22
CA GLU A 305 9.98 5.70 32.58
C GLU A 305 9.94 6.59 31.33
N LEU A 306 11.01 7.34 31.08
CA LEU A 306 11.21 8.17 29.92
C LEU A 306 12.44 7.67 29.15
N LEU A 307 12.47 7.91 27.84
CA LEU A 307 13.69 7.70 27.07
C LEU A 307 14.80 8.60 27.62
N PRO A 308 16.08 8.15 27.61
CA PRO A 308 17.22 8.97 28.01
C PRO A 308 17.23 10.29 27.24
N TYR A 309 17.56 11.39 27.94
CA TYR A 309 17.62 12.71 27.30
C TYR A 309 18.71 12.79 26.22
N ASP A 310 19.77 11.98 26.37
CA ASP A 310 20.91 11.87 25.45
C ASP A 310 20.80 10.67 24.48
N LYS A 311 19.59 10.16 24.26
CA LYS A 311 19.30 8.97 23.43
C LYS A 311 19.97 9.05 22.06
N GLU A 312 19.93 10.20 21.39
CA GLU A 312 20.51 10.40 20.07
C GLU A 312 22.04 10.20 20.10
N ILE A 313 22.69 10.73 21.13
CA ILE A 313 24.15 10.59 21.32
C ILE A 313 24.49 9.10 21.57
N GLN A 314 23.70 8.42 22.38
CA GLN A 314 23.91 6.98 22.67
C GLN A 314 23.78 6.16 21.39
N VAL A 315 22.74 6.40 20.58
CA VAL A 315 22.50 5.71 19.31
C VAL A 315 23.65 5.98 18.32
N GLN A 316 24.05 7.25 18.14
CA GLN A 316 25.15 7.61 17.27
C GLN A 316 26.47 6.92 17.69
N ASN A 317 26.76 6.84 18.99
CA ASN A 317 27.92 6.15 19.51
C ASN A 317 27.87 4.63 19.25
N ALA A 318 26.68 4.02 19.35
CA ALA A 318 26.48 2.60 19.07
C ALA A 318 26.66 2.26 17.57
N LEU A 319 26.33 3.18 16.69
CA LEU A 319 26.47 3.05 15.24
C LEU A 319 27.82 3.52 14.69
N LYS A 320 28.69 4.08 15.54
CA LYS A 320 30.00 4.56 15.09
C LYS A 320 30.81 3.45 14.42
N GLY A 321 31.23 3.69 13.17
CA GLY A 321 31.96 2.71 12.37
C GLY A 321 31.12 1.63 11.70
N LYS A 322 29.78 1.75 11.75
CA LYS A 322 28.83 0.88 11.04
C LYS A 322 28.24 1.64 9.85
N LYS A 323 27.79 0.90 8.84
CA LYS A 323 27.06 1.45 7.68
C LYS A 323 25.59 1.74 8.02
N ALA A 324 25.03 1.02 8.98
CA ALA A 324 23.63 1.17 9.39
C ALA A 324 23.30 2.59 9.88
N ARG A 325 22.07 3.01 9.61
CA ARG A 325 21.54 4.34 9.91
C ARG A 325 20.33 4.21 10.84
N HIS A 326 20.28 5.01 11.89
CA HIS A 326 19.11 5.10 12.74
C HIS A 326 18.02 5.91 12.05
N ALA A 327 16.91 5.31 11.76
CA ALA A 327 15.77 5.99 11.16
C ALA A 327 14.83 6.58 12.22
N THR A 328 14.45 5.78 13.22
CA THR A 328 13.52 6.25 14.25
C THR A 328 13.58 5.40 15.52
N THR A 329 13.06 5.97 16.61
CA THR A 329 12.79 5.26 17.87
C THR A 329 11.29 5.28 18.12
N ASN A 330 10.69 4.10 18.28
CA ASN A 330 9.27 3.88 18.49
C ASN A 330 9.02 3.43 19.94
N PRO A 331 8.71 4.35 20.87
CA PRO A 331 8.43 3.98 22.25
C PRO A 331 6.98 3.55 22.42
N THR A 332 6.76 2.48 23.18
CA THR A 332 5.45 2.08 23.69
C THR A 332 5.49 1.96 25.21
N ARG A 333 4.35 2.10 25.87
CA ARG A 333 4.25 1.92 27.31
C ARG A 333 3.60 0.58 27.64
N GLU A 334 4.12 -0.08 28.65
CA GLU A 334 3.46 -1.23 29.26
C GLU A 334 2.11 -0.76 29.84
N VAL A 335 1.03 -1.32 29.33
CA VAL A 335 -0.29 -1.10 29.91
C VAL A 335 -0.31 -1.87 31.21
N LEU A 336 -0.17 -1.18 32.33
CA LEU A 336 -0.42 -1.78 33.63
C LEU A 336 -1.92 -2.08 33.69
N ASP A 337 -2.26 -3.35 33.65
CA ASP A 337 -3.59 -3.81 34.03
C ASP A 337 -3.81 -3.39 35.50
N ASN A 338 -4.49 -2.28 35.69
CA ASN A 338 -4.91 -1.83 36.99
C ASN A 338 -6.25 -2.51 37.28
N PRO A 339 -6.29 -3.56 38.11
CA PRO A 339 -7.52 -4.31 38.35
C PRO A 339 -8.63 -3.45 38.99
N ASP A 340 -8.27 -2.26 39.54
CA ASP A 340 -9.21 -1.36 40.20
C ASP A 340 -9.87 -0.32 39.31
N THR A 341 -9.46 -0.16 38.03
CA THR A 341 -10.03 0.88 37.17
C THR A 341 -10.92 0.35 36.06
N GLY A 342 -11.37 -0.90 36.08
CA GLY A 342 -12.36 -1.38 35.07
C GLY A 342 -12.01 -1.08 33.58
N ALA A 343 -10.78 -0.65 33.34
CA ALA A 343 -10.28 -0.43 31.97
C ALA A 343 -9.93 -1.80 31.38
N THR A 344 -10.95 -2.42 30.83
CA THR A 344 -10.84 -3.59 29.98
C THR A 344 -9.75 -3.36 28.91
N SER A 345 -8.90 -4.39 28.75
CA SER A 345 -8.04 -4.60 27.59
C SER A 345 -8.69 -3.97 26.34
N ARG A 346 -7.89 -3.33 25.47
CA ARG A 346 -8.35 -2.90 24.14
C ARG A 346 -8.95 -4.12 23.44
N GLN A 347 -10.21 -4.41 23.71
CA GLN A 347 -11.00 -5.25 22.83
C GLN A 347 -11.15 -4.45 21.54
N SER A 348 -10.74 -5.01 20.44
CA SER A 348 -11.12 -4.51 19.13
C SER A 348 -12.64 -4.53 19.07
N LEU A 349 -13.26 -3.36 19.25
CA LEU A 349 -14.70 -3.21 19.14
C LEU A 349 -15.07 -3.51 17.68
N THR A 350 -16.10 -4.27 17.46
CA THR A 350 -16.69 -4.47 16.14
C THR A 350 -17.32 -3.16 15.68
N MET A 351 -17.52 -2.97 14.37
CA MET A 351 -18.18 -1.77 13.83
C MET A 351 -19.60 -1.59 14.37
N GLU A 352 -20.30 -2.68 14.66
CA GLU A 352 -21.63 -2.65 15.27
C GLU A 352 -21.58 -2.14 16.72
N GLU A 353 -20.57 -2.54 17.48
CA GLU A 353 -20.35 -2.04 18.85
C GLU A 353 -19.93 -0.56 18.84
N LEU A 354 -19.10 -0.11 17.89
CA LEU A 354 -18.73 1.29 17.74
C LEU A 354 -19.91 2.21 17.39
N GLN A 355 -20.86 1.73 16.60
CA GLN A 355 -22.08 2.48 16.26
C GLN A 355 -23.06 2.61 17.43
N THR A 356 -22.97 1.74 18.43
CA THR A 356 -23.83 1.75 19.62
C THR A 356 -23.23 2.53 20.79
N ILE A 357 -21.95 2.91 20.72
CA ILE A 357 -21.28 3.65 21.82
C ILE A 357 -21.68 5.12 21.74
N ASP A 358 -22.22 5.63 22.84
CA ASP A 358 -22.49 7.06 23.01
C ASP A 358 -21.15 7.85 23.01
N PRO A 359 -20.92 8.76 22.04
CA PRO A 359 -19.70 9.56 21.96
C PRO A 359 -19.39 10.34 23.24
N LYS A 360 -20.42 10.75 23.99
CA LYS A 360 -20.30 11.45 25.26
C LYS A 360 -19.70 10.56 26.34
N SER A 361 -20.02 9.26 26.32
CA SER A 361 -19.47 8.29 27.28
C SER A 361 -17.97 8.05 27.06
N ILE A 362 -17.53 8.05 25.80
CA ILE A 362 -16.11 7.95 25.45
C ILE A 362 -15.33 9.14 25.98
N LEU A 363 -15.89 10.36 25.80
CA LEU A 363 -15.24 11.59 26.25
C LEU A 363 -15.13 11.65 27.79
N LYS A 364 -16.18 11.21 28.51
CA LYS A 364 -16.17 11.10 29.96
C LYS A 364 -15.11 10.12 30.47
N SER A 365 -15.03 8.96 29.83
CA SER A 365 -14.03 7.96 30.17
C SER A 365 -12.60 8.44 29.91
N HIS A 366 -12.39 9.18 28.82
CA HIS A 366 -11.09 9.76 28.49
C HIS A 366 -10.69 10.88 29.49
N ALA A 367 -11.60 11.78 29.82
CA ALA A 367 -11.37 12.83 30.79
C ALA A 367 -10.99 12.25 32.18
N ALA A 368 -11.69 11.20 32.59
CA ALA A 368 -11.36 10.47 33.83
C ALA A 368 -9.97 9.82 33.77
N ALA A 369 -9.60 9.24 32.64
CA ALA A 369 -8.30 8.58 32.45
C ALA A 369 -7.11 9.55 32.52
N ILE A 370 -7.30 10.82 32.09
CA ILE A 370 -6.28 11.87 32.16
C ILE A 370 -6.37 12.74 33.42
N GLY A 371 -7.26 12.37 34.35
CA GLY A 371 -7.44 13.08 35.63
C GLY A 371 -8.06 14.48 35.49
N GLN A 372 -8.76 14.77 34.39
CA GLN A 372 -9.48 16.03 34.21
C GLN A 372 -10.96 15.86 34.58
N PRO A 373 -11.54 16.76 35.38
CA PRO A 373 -12.96 16.70 35.70
C PRO A 373 -13.80 17.04 34.47
N PHE A 374 -14.79 16.20 34.19
CA PHE A 374 -15.80 16.48 33.16
C PHE A 374 -16.86 17.41 33.78
N THR A 375 -16.69 18.74 33.59
CA THR A 375 -17.54 19.76 34.20
C THR A 375 -18.89 19.90 33.49
N GLU A 376 -19.91 20.49 34.16
CA GLU A 376 -21.21 20.81 33.54
C GLU A 376 -21.06 21.69 32.30
N GLU A 377 -20.15 22.66 32.33
CA GLU A 377 -19.86 23.54 31.18
C GLU A 377 -19.32 22.77 29.99
N PHE A 378 -18.51 21.73 30.24
CA PHE A 378 -17.97 20.87 29.19
C PHE A 378 -19.07 19.97 28.59
N ASP A 379 -20.00 19.52 29.44
CA ASP A 379 -21.17 18.72 29.06
C ASP A 379 -22.10 19.51 28.12
N GLU A 380 -22.42 20.76 28.48
CA GLU A 380 -23.23 21.65 27.66
C GLU A 380 -22.56 22.00 26.32
N MET A 381 -21.26 22.28 26.35
CA MET A 381 -20.50 22.59 25.13
C MET A 381 -20.45 21.39 24.16
N PHE A 382 -20.30 20.18 24.70
CA PHE A 382 -20.34 18.95 23.89
C PHE A 382 -21.70 18.80 23.20
N ASP A 383 -22.80 18.99 23.91
CA ASP A 383 -24.16 18.85 23.36
C ASP A 383 -24.43 19.86 22.24
N ILE A 384 -23.92 21.10 22.38
CA ILE A 384 -24.03 22.13 21.35
C ILE A 384 -23.25 21.72 20.09
N VAL A 385 -21.98 21.31 20.23
CA VAL A 385 -21.13 20.92 19.10
C VAL A 385 -21.69 19.66 18.42
N PHE A 386 -22.11 18.68 19.19
CA PHE A 386 -22.69 17.42 18.66
C PHE A 386 -23.96 17.66 17.86
N LYS A 387 -24.80 18.60 18.30
CA LYS A 387 -26.00 19.02 17.57
C LYS A 387 -25.65 19.67 16.23
N ILE A 388 -24.66 20.60 16.22
CA ILE A 388 -24.21 21.27 15.00
C ILE A 388 -23.67 20.27 13.99
N VAL A 389 -22.87 19.27 14.43
CA VAL A 389 -22.31 18.25 13.57
C VAL A 389 -23.43 17.37 12.98
N LYS A 390 -24.40 16.95 13.78
CA LYS A 390 -25.55 16.16 13.30
C LYS A 390 -26.43 16.92 12.29
N GLU A 391 -26.63 18.21 12.49
CA GLU A 391 -27.39 19.05 11.57
C GLU A 391 -26.65 19.25 10.24
N ALA A 392 -25.32 19.38 10.27
CA ALA A 392 -24.49 19.45 9.06
C ALA A 392 -24.43 18.16 8.25
N ASP A 393 -24.54 16.99 8.90
CA ASP A 393 -24.59 15.68 8.22
C ASP A 393 -25.95 15.41 7.55
N HIS A 394 -27.02 16.13 7.90
CA HIS A 394 -28.33 16.02 7.29
C HIS A 394 -28.56 16.98 6.11
N GLU A 395 -27.67 17.96 5.89
CA GLU A 395 -27.75 18.94 4.79
C GLU A 395 -26.83 18.60 3.60
N ASN A 396 -26.08 17.50 3.65
CA ASN A 396 -25.27 16.96 2.56
C ASN A 396 -25.77 15.56 2.18
#